data_cb5177da14fa1d2886eb182ec65b1137
#
_entry.id   cb5177da14fa1d2886eb182ec65b1137
#
_cell.length_a   1.000
_cell.length_b   1.000
_cell.length_c   1.000
_cell.angle_alpha   90.00
_cell.angle_beta   90.00
_cell.angle_gamma   90.00
#
_symmetry.space_group_name_H-M   'P 1'
#
loop_
_entity.id
_entity.type
_entity.pdbx_description
1 polymer ?
#
loop_
_entity_poly.entity_id
_entity_poly.type
_entity_poly.pdbx_seq_one_letter_code
_entity_poly.pdbx_strand_id
1 'polypeptide(L)'
;MTVKGVNYIIRAHENKVKNSKIRMGKNMKSVIIGIAGGTGSGKSTFTNRLRDEFKDNVAVIYHDNYYRDQSDIPLEERKKTNYDHPDAMETELLVQQLQELKKGKSIQCPVYDYTQHNRSGEVQTVEPKKVILLEGILVLADERLRDLMDIKIYVEADADERILRRVIRDVKERGRDIEGVVEQYLTTVKPMHYLYVEPTRSTADIVINSGMNSTAFELVKNTIQKILDSEE
;
A
#
# COMPACT_ATOMS: atom_id res chain seq x y z
N MET A 1 8.15 -31.28 -3.37
CA MET A 1 7.99 -30.58 -2.08
C MET A 1 6.59 -30.85 -1.55
N THR A 2 6.52 -31.50 -0.40
CA THR A 2 5.34 -32.23 0.06
C THR A 2 4.30 -31.33 0.73
N VAL A 3 3.02 -31.67 0.53
CA VAL A 3 1.78 -31.09 1.10
C VAL A 3 1.87 -30.75 2.61
N LYS A 4 2.83 -31.30 3.35
CA LYS A 4 3.07 -31.04 4.78
C LYS A 4 3.55 -29.61 5.09
N GLY A 5 4.26 -28.92 4.18
CA GLY A 5 4.76 -27.55 4.40
C GLY A 5 3.65 -26.49 4.33
N VAL A 6 2.71 -26.68 3.41
CA VAL A 6 1.56 -25.74 3.24
C VAL A 6 0.62 -25.84 4.44
N ASN A 7 0.39 -27.05 4.96
CA ASN A 7 -0.44 -27.23 6.15
C ASN A 7 0.17 -26.64 7.43
N TYR A 8 1.50 -26.55 7.52
CA TYR A 8 2.15 -25.92 8.68
C TYR A 8 1.98 -24.38 8.68
N ILE A 9 2.09 -23.77 7.50
CA ILE A 9 1.89 -22.30 7.35
C ILE A 9 0.42 -21.93 7.62
N ILE A 10 -0.52 -22.73 7.10
CA ILE A 10 -1.95 -22.52 7.35
C ILE A 10 -2.31 -22.71 8.84
N ARG A 11 -1.79 -23.74 9.50
CA ARG A 11 -2.03 -23.95 10.95
C ARG A 11 -1.34 -22.91 11.83
N ALA A 12 -0.16 -22.42 11.48
CA ALA A 12 0.50 -21.32 12.17
C ALA A 12 -0.30 -20.03 12.03
N HIS A 13 -0.91 -19.81 10.86
CA HIS A 13 -1.80 -18.68 10.61
C HIS A 13 -3.14 -18.82 11.36
N GLU A 14 -3.75 -20.01 11.36
CA GLU A 14 -4.96 -20.27 12.13
C GLU A 14 -4.76 -20.12 13.65
N ASN A 15 -3.59 -20.50 14.17
CA ASN A 15 -3.24 -20.31 15.58
C ASN A 15 -2.89 -18.85 15.91
N LYS A 16 -2.29 -18.10 14.96
CA LYS A 16 -2.06 -16.65 15.10
C LYS A 16 -3.38 -15.87 15.00
N VAL A 17 -4.29 -16.30 14.12
CA VAL A 17 -5.67 -15.76 14.02
C VAL A 17 -6.53 -16.17 15.23
N LYS A 18 -6.31 -17.33 15.84
CA LYS A 18 -6.99 -17.74 17.08
C LYS A 18 -6.38 -17.11 18.34
N ASN A 19 -5.09 -16.75 18.33
CA ASN A 19 -4.40 -16.09 19.45
C ASN A 19 -4.30 -14.57 19.28
N SER A 20 -4.29 -14.02 18.08
CA SER A 20 -4.89 -12.72 17.87
C SER A 20 -6.41 -12.97 18.01
N LYS A 21 -6.91 -13.07 19.23
CA LYS A 21 -8.20 -12.47 19.49
C LYS A 21 -8.06 -11.11 18.79
N ILE A 22 -8.63 -10.99 17.59
CA ILE A 22 -9.10 -9.71 17.11
C ILE A 22 -9.77 -9.20 18.38
N ARG A 23 -9.12 -8.27 19.08
CA ARG A 23 -9.75 -7.60 20.19
C ARG A 23 -10.82 -6.79 19.52
N MET A 24 -11.94 -7.44 19.23
CA MET A 24 -13.22 -6.80 18.98
C MET A 24 -13.60 -6.11 20.30
N GLY A 25 -12.81 -5.08 20.63
CA GLY A 25 -13.27 -4.05 21.52
C GLY A 25 -14.47 -3.43 20.80
N LYS A 26 -15.55 -3.24 21.50
CA LYS A 26 -16.86 -2.72 21.10
C LYS A 26 -16.88 -1.45 20.24
N ASN A 27 -15.78 -1.08 19.54
CA ASN A 27 -15.63 0.14 18.74
C ASN A 27 -14.70 -0.01 17.50
N MET A 28 -14.42 -1.22 17.00
CA MET A 28 -13.59 -1.35 15.80
C MET A 28 -14.46 -1.26 14.55
N LYS A 29 -14.71 -0.04 14.09
CA LYS A 29 -15.52 0.22 12.89
C LYS A 29 -14.81 -0.08 11.57
N SER A 30 -13.48 -0.23 11.54
CA SER A 30 -12.73 -0.46 10.29
C SER A 30 -11.56 -1.42 10.46
N VAL A 31 -11.39 -2.34 9.51
CA VAL A 31 -10.22 -3.21 9.33
C VAL A 31 -9.30 -2.60 8.28
N ILE A 32 -8.03 -2.40 8.60
CA ILE A 32 -7.04 -1.85 7.68
C ILE A 32 -6.19 -2.98 7.09
N ILE A 33 -6.16 -3.08 5.77
CA ILE A 33 -5.32 -4.01 5.01
C ILE A 33 -4.23 -3.21 4.32
N GLY A 34 -2.97 -3.36 4.78
CA GLY A 34 -1.80 -2.76 4.15
C GLY A 34 -1.33 -3.58 2.97
N ILE A 35 -1.08 -2.94 1.83
CA ILE A 35 -0.61 -3.57 0.59
C ILE A 35 0.67 -2.87 0.16
N ALA A 36 1.79 -3.50 0.45
CA ALA A 36 3.13 -3.02 0.13
C ALA A 36 3.76 -3.81 -1.03
N GLY A 37 4.92 -3.35 -1.45
CA GLY A 37 5.73 -3.99 -2.49
C GLY A 37 6.46 -2.97 -3.34
N GLY A 38 7.55 -3.37 -3.98
CA GLY A 38 8.37 -2.48 -4.79
C GLY A 38 7.61 -1.83 -5.96
N THR A 39 8.13 -0.73 -6.47
CA THR A 39 7.59 -0.13 -7.70
C THR A 39 7.56 -1.18 -8.82
N GLY A 40 6.46 -1.26 -9.57
CA GLY A 40 6.27 -2.25 -10.63
C GLY A 40 5.92 -3.68 -10.16
N SER A 41 5.78 -3.95 -8.85
CA SER A 41 5.42 -5.30 -8.35
C SER A 41 3.98 -5.71 -8.67
N GLY A 42 3.10 -4.76 -9.00
CA GLY A 42 1.68 -5.02 -9.24
C GLY A 42 0.77 -4.77 -8.03
N LYS A 43 1.30 -4.15 -6.95
CA LYS A 43 0.49 -3.81 -5.76
C LYS A 43 -0.75 -2.98 -6.11
N SER A 44 -0.62 -1.94 -6.95
CA SER A 44 -1.75 -1.11 -7.37
C SER A 44 -2.75 -1.88 -8.23
N THR A 45 -2.27 -2.80 -9.09
CA THR A 45 -3.14 -3.71 -9.83
C THR A 45 -3.96 -4.59 -8.89
N PHE A 46 -3.32 -5.15 -7.87
CA PHE A 46 -3.99 -5.98 -6.86
C PHE A 46 -5.03 -5.18 -6.07
N THR A 47 -4.64 -4.00 -5.61
CA THR A 47 -5.53 -3.07 -4.86
C THR A 47 -6.72 -2.64 -5.70
N ASN A 48 -6.50 -2.27 -6.97
CA ASN A 48 -7.58 -1.84 -7.87
C ASN A 48 -8.56 -2.98 -8.17
N ARG A 49 -8.08 -4.21 -8.34
CA ARG A 49 -8.96 -5.38 -8.49
C ARG A 49 -9.86 -5.58 -7.27
N LEU A 50 -9.31 -5.43 -6.05
CA LEU A 50 -10.12 -5.50 -4.82
C LEU A 50 -11.11 -4.35 -4.74
N ARG A 51 -10.69 -3.11 -5.06
CA ARG A 51 -11.59 -1.95 -5.12
C ARG A 51 -12.73 -2.18 -6.10
N ASP A 52 -12.44 -2.66 -7.30
CA ASP A 52 -13.44 -2.85 -8.36
C ASP A 52 -14.42 -3.99 -8.02
N GLU A 53 -13.96 -5.00 -7.27
CA GLU A 53 -14.81 -6.08 -6.75
C GLU A 53 -15.78 -5.59 -5.68
N PHE A 54 -15.27 -4.82 -4.70
CA PHE A 54 -16.06 -4.41 -3.54
C PHE A 54 -16.68 -3.02 -3.64
N LYS A 55 -16.23 -2.20 -4.59
CA LYS A 55 -16.76 -0.85 -4.88
C LYS A 55 -16.90 0.00 -3.61
N ASP A 56 -18.12 0.45 -3.33
CA ASP A 56 -18.42 1.34 -2.21
C ASP A 56 -18.32 0.67 -0.83
N ASN A 57 -18.09 -0.64 -0.75
CA ASN A 57 -17.95 -1.35 0.52
C ASN A 57 -16.54 -1.23 1.12
N VAL A 58 -15.56 -0.79 0.35
CA VAL A 58 -14.18 -0.56 0.80
C VAL A 58 -13.75 0.87 0.53
N ALA A 59 -12.87 1.41 1.37
CA ALA A 59 -12.14 2.64 1.09
C ALA A 59 -10.72 2.29 0.63
N VAL A 60 -10.17 3.07 -0.30
CA VAL A 60 -8.78 2.93 -0.73
C VAL A 60 -8.02 4.21 -0.41
N ILE A 61 -6.87 4.08 0.23
CA ILE A 61 -5.94 5.16 0.51
C ILE A 61 -4.62 4.83 -0.15
N TYR A 62 -4.17 5.72 -1.03
CA TYR A 62 -2.86 5.63 -1.67
C TYR A 62 -1.85 6.45 -0.87
N HIS A 63 -0.77 5.79 -0.40
CA HIS A 63 0.29 6.45 0.36
C HIS A 63 0.95 7.60 -0.42
N ASP A 64 1.01 7.46 -1.74
CA ASP A 64 1.58 8.49 -2.63
C ASP A 64 0.84 9.84 -2.53
N ASN A 65 -0.42 9.88 -2.07
CA ASN A 65 -1.12 11.13 -1.79
C ASN A 65 -0.53 11.89 -0.58
N TYR A 66 0.26 11.22 0.24
CA TYR A 66 0.86 11.78 1.47
C TYR A 66 2.32 12.20 1.30
N TYR A 67 2.82 12.36 0.09
CA TYR A 67 4.07 13.08 -0.09
C TYR A 67 3.97 14.46 0.55
N ARG A 68 5.05 14.93 1.18
CA ARG A 68 5.09 16.25 1.80
C ARG A 68 4.80 17.34 0.76
N ASP A 69 4.08 18.38 1.21
CA ASP A 69 3.91 19.58 0.39
C ASP A 69 5.26 20.27 0.17
N GLN A 70 5.53 20.62 -1.06
CA GLN A 70 6.75 21.28 -1.52
C GLN A 70 6.41 22.57 -2.29
N SER A 71 5.30 23.24 -1.96
CA SER A 71 4.83 24.43 -2.69
C SER A 71 5.86 25.57 -2.69
N ASP A 72 6.70 25.63 -1.66
CA ASP A 72 7.77 26.64 -1.54
C ASP A 72 9.01 26.29 -2.37
N ILE A 73 9.06 25.11 -3.00
CA ILE A 73 10.20 24.62 -3.78
C ILE A 73 9.88 24.71 -5.28
N PRO A 74 10.73 25.30 -6.14
CA PRO A 74 10.52 25.32 -7.59
C PRO A 74 10.40 23.91 -8.19
N LEU A 75 9.59 23.76 -9.25
CA LEU A 75 9.33 22.47 -9.91
C LEU A 75 10.61 21.70 -10.26
N GLU A 76 11.64 22.40 -10.79
CA GLU A 76 12.90 21.75 -11.19
C GLU A 76 13.67 21.16 -9.99
N GLU A 77 13.53 21.73 -8.81
CA GLU A 77 14.11 21.18 -7.58
C GLU A 77 13.25 20.05 -7.01
N ARG A 78 11.90 20.14 -7.10
CA ARG A 78 10.99 19.05 -6.70
C ARG A 78 11.28 17.76 -7.49
N LYS A 79 11.60 17.87 -8.78
CA LYS A 79 11.98 16.72 -9.62
C LYS A 79 13.20 15.96 -9.11
N LYS A 80 14.07 16.60 -8.33
CA LYS A 80 15.28 16.01 -7.73
C LYS A 80 15.02 15.34 -6.39
N THR A 81 13.83 15.54 -5.80
CA THR A 81 13.47 14.97 -4.51
C THR A 81 13.48 13.43 -4.58
N ASN A 82 14.03 12.81 -3.53
CA ASN A 82 14.00 11.36 -3.39
C ASN A 82 12.63 10.89 -2.82
N TYR A 83 11.68 10.66 -3.72
CA TYR A 83 10.32 10.23 -3.37
C TYR A 83 10.22 8.79 -2.86
N ASP A 84 11.29 8.01 -2.95
CA ASP A 84 11.36 6.65 -2.43
C ASP A 84 11.94 6.59 -1.00
N HIS A 85 12.35 7.74 -0.42
CA HIS A 85 12.81 7.84 0.96
C HIS A 85 11.62 8.10 1.92
N PRO A 86 11.60 7.48 3.12
CA PRO A 86 10.53 7.71 4.11
C PRO A 86 10.30 9.20 4.47
N ASP A 87 11.34 10.02 4.50
CA ASP A 87 11.24 11.45 4.83
C ASP A 87 10.44 12.25 3.80
N ALA A 88 10.25 11.72 2.58
CA ALA A 88 9.40 12.35 1.59
C ALA A 88 7.90 12.26 1.96
N MET A 89 7.54 11.41 2.92
CA MET A 89 6.16 11.14 3.32
C MET A 89 5.76 11.97 4.55
N GLU A 90 4.54 12.47 4.56
CA GLU A 90 3.89 13.04 5.75
C GLU A 90 3.15 11.92 6.51
N THR A 91 3.93 11.01 7.08
CA THR A 91 3.40 9.82 7.77
C THR A 91 2.55 10.17 8.97
N GLU A 92 2.84 11.27 9.66
CA GLU A 92 2.09 11.78 10.81
C GLU A 92 0.64 12.05 10.43
N LEU A 93 0.41 12.73 9.31
CA LEU A 93 -0.93 13.02 8.80
C LEU A 93 -1.68 11.73 8.45
N LEU A 94 -1.01 10.79 7.76
CA LEU A 94 -1.61 9.51 7.41
C LEU A 94 -2.03 8.71 8.65
N VAL A 95 -1.15 8.61 9.65
CA VAL A 95 -1.43 7.94 10.93
C VAL A 95 -2.66 8.55 11.61
N GLN A 96 -2.71 9.88 11.71
CA GLN A 96 -3.84 10.60 12.29
C GLN A 96 -5.14 10.30 11.53
N GLN A 97 -5.11 10.36 10.22
CA GLN A 97 -6.28 10.15 9.38
C GLN A 97 -6.79 8.69 9.43
N LEU A 98 -5.90 7.70 9.46
CA LEU A 98 -6.29 6.30 9.67
C LEU A 98 -6.95 6.08 11.03
N GLN A 99 -6.45 6.74 12.08
CA GLN A 99 -7.06 6.70 13.41
C GLN A 99 -8.46 7.33 13.43
N GLU A 100 -8.68 8.43 12.69
CA GLU A 100 -10.01 9.04 12.57
C GLU A 100 -10.99 8.13 11.82
N LEU A 101 -10.55 7.49 10.74
CA LEU A 101 -11.36 6.49 10.03
C LEU A 101 -11.74 5.31 10.94
N LYS A 102 -10.80 4.79 11.75
CA LYS A 102 -11.08 3.74 12.74
C LYS A 102 -12.10 4.18 13.80
N LYS A 103 -12.18 5.48 14.11
CA LYS A 103 -13.21 6.06 14.99
C LYS A 103 -14.54 6.33 14.28
N GLY A 104 -14.66 6.00 13.00
CA GLY A 104 -15.85 6.22 12.19
C GLY A 104 -16.05 7.65 11.72
N LYS A 105 -14.97 8.44 11.62
CA LYS A 105 -15.00 9.80 11.10
C LYS A 105 -14.45 9.85 9.67
N SER A 106 -15.03 10.69 8.83
CA SER A 106 -14.49 11.00 7.50
C SER A 106 -13.18 11.79 7.60
N ILE A 107 -12.34 11.67 6.58
CA ILE A 107 -11.08 12.40 6.47
C ILE A 107 -11.02 13.19 5.16
N GLN A 108 -10.15 14.20 5.12
CA GLN A 108 -9.80 14.95 3.92
C GLN A 108 -8.44 14.45 3.42
N CYS A 109 -8.45 13.42 2.57
CA CYS A 109 -7.25 12.85 1.99
C CYS A 109 -6.65 13.84 0.98
N PRO A 110 -5.37 14.20 1.06
CA PRO A 110 -4.74 15.04 0.05
C PRO A 110 -4.73 14.36 -1.32
N VAL A 111 -4.61 15.16 -2.37
CA VAL A 111 -4.47 14.68 -3.75
C VAL A 111 -3.09 15.08 -4.27
N TYR A 112 -2.33 14.11 -4.77
CA TYR A 112 -1.00 14.34 -5.32
C TYR A 112 -1.03 14.46 -6.84
N ASP A 113 -0.41 15.50 -7.37
CA ASP A 113 -0.23 15.73 -8.80
C ASP A 113 1.18 15.30 -9.24
N TYR A 114 1.26 14.19 -9.95
CA TYR A 114 2.53 13.67 -10.47
C TYR A 114 3.19 14.55 -11.51
N THR A 115 2.43 15.43 -12.20
CA THR A 115 2.96 16.35 -13.20
C THR A 115 3.66 17.55 -12.55
N GLN A 116 3.15 17.97 -11.40
CA GLN A 116 3.68 19.08 -10.61
C GLN A 116 4.66 18.62 -9.52
N HIS A 117 4.82 17.31 -9.34
CA HIS A 117 5.60 16.74 -8.24
C HIS A 117 5.24 17.36 -6.88
N ASN A 118 3.94 17.58 -6.65
CA ASN A 118 3.43 18.19 -5.41
C ASN A 118 1.98 17.82 -5.15
N ARG A 119 1.46 18.17 -3.98
CA ARG A 119 0.03 18.15 -3.72
C ARG A 119 -0.68 19.21 -4.57
N SER A 120 -1.85 18.87 -5.09
CA SER A 120 -2.63 19.78 -5.95
C SER A 120 -3.33 20.92 -5.17
N GLY A 121 -3.36 20.86 -3.84
CA GLY A 121 -4.19 21.71 -3.00
C GLY A 121 -5.65 21.23 -2.88
N GLU A 122 -6.06 20.28 -3.71
CA GLU A 122 -7.36 19.60 -3.59
C GLU A 122 -7.33 18.54 -2.50
N VAL A 123 -8.50 18.21 -1.98
CA VAL A 123 -8.69 17.12 -1.04
C VAL A 123 -9.85 16.24 -1.49
N GLN A 124 -9.72 14.95 -1.23
CA GLN A 124 -10.79 13.98 -1.43
C GLN A 124 -11.36 13.55 -0.09
N THR A 125 -12.66 13.71 0.10
CA THR A 125 -13.32 13.16 1.29
C THR A 125 -13.35 11.64 1.21
N VAL A 126 -12.80 10.98 2.21
CA VAL A 126 -12.87 9.52 2.37
C VAL A 126 -13.76 9.22 3.57
N GLU A 127 -14.87 8.54 3.28
CA GLU A 127 -15.80 8.08 4.32
C GLU A 127 -15.27 6.82 5.00
N PRO A 128 -15.54 6.64 6.31
CA PRO A 128 -15.17 5.42 7.00
C PRO A 128 -15.92 4.22 6.41
N LYS A 129 -15.17 3.17 6.12
CA LYS A 129 -15.70 1.88 5.63
C LYS A 129 -15.23 0.76 6.54
N LYS A 130 -15.96 -0.35 6.53
CA LYS A 130 -15.62 -1.53 7.34
C LYS A 130 -14.25 -2.11 6.96
N VAL A 131 -13.83 -1.95 5.68
CA VAL A 131 -12.51 -2.30 5.19
C VAL A 131 -11.84 -1.11 4.54
N ILE A 132 -10.59 -0.85 4.90
CA ILE A 132 -9.73 0.18 4.33
C ILE A 132 -8.52 -0.52 3.71
N LEU A 133 -8.29 -0.30 2.42
CA LEU A 133 -7.09 -0.74 1.71
C LEU A 133 -6.08 0.41 1.73
N LEU A 134 -4.93 0.23 2.36
CA LEU A 134 -3.83 1.18 2.37
C LEU A 134 -2.72 0.66 1.47
N GLU A 135 -2.47 1.34 0.34
CA GLU A 135 -1.50 0.93 -0.67
C GLU A 135 -0.31 1.89 -0.76
N GLY A 136 0.90 1.35 -0.83
CA GLY A 136 2.11 2.13 -1.10
C GLY A 136 3.40 1.34 -0.90
N ILE A 137 4.50 1.86 -1.46
CA ILE A 137 5.80 1.20 -1.37
C ILE A 137 6.36 1.19 0.06
N LEU A 138 6.07 2.21 0.86
CA LEU A 138 6.62 2.43 2.21
C LEU A 138 5.60 2.19 3.33
N VAL A 139 4.38 1.72 3.04
CA VAL A 139 3.34 1.58 4.09
C VAL A 139 3.72 0.59 5.19
N LEU A 140 4.61 -0.35 4.93
CA LEU A 140 5.15 -1.26 5.94
C LEU A 140 6.50 -0.80 6.52
N ALA A 141 7.06 0.33 6.10
CA ALA A 141 8.34 0.81 6.60
C ALA A 141 8.20 1.48 7.99
N ASP A 142 7.08 2.15 8.25
CA ASP A 142 6.82 2.83 9.53
C ASP A 142 6.05 1.93 10.50
N GLU A 143 6.56 1.79 11.72
CA GLU A 143 5.97 0.95 12.76
C GLU A 143 4.58 1.44 13.16
N ARG A 144 4.35 2.75 13.25
CA ARG A 144 3.07 3.35 13.60
C ARG A 144 1.96 2.98 12.60
N LEU A 145 2.32 2.88 11.30
CA LEU A 145 1.40 2.40 10.26
C LEU A 145 1.15 0.90 10.40
N ARG A 146 2.22 0.09 10.63
CA ARG A 146 2.07 -1.36 10.82
C ARG A 146 1.15 -1.70 12.00
N ASP A 147 1.24 -0.94 13.09
CA ASP A 147 0.42 -1.15 14.30
C ASP A 147 -1.06 -0.84 14.08
N LEU A 148 -1.39 0.00 13.11
CA LEU A 148 -2.77 0.28 12.72
C LEU A 148 -3.35 -0.76 11.77
N MET A 149 -2.53 -1.55 11.09
CA MET A 149 -2.93 -2.54 10.11
C MET A 149 -3.32 -3.86 10.77
N ASP A 150 -4.45 -4.41 10.37
CA ASP A 150 -4.94 -5.70 10.81
C ASP A 150 -4.40 -6.85 9.95
N ILE A 151 -4.16 -6.58 8.66
CA ILE A 151 -3.56 -7.51 7.69
C ILE A 151 -2.50 -6.76 6.88
N LYS A 152 -1.32 -7.35 6.74
CA LYS A 152 -0.19 -6.80 5.99
C LYS A 152 0.16 -7.72 4.84
N ILE A 153 0.05 -7.22 3.60
CA ILE A 153 0.32 -7.95 2.37
C ILE A 153 1.54 -7.32 1.69
N TYR A 154 2.49 -8.16 1.30
CA TYR A 154 3.60 -7.75 0.46
C TYR A 154 3.46 -8.37 -0.93
N VAL A 155 3.39 -7.53 -1.97
CA VAL A 155 3.34 -7.95 -3.37
C VAL A 155 4.76 -8.01 -3.92
N GLU A 156 5.24 -9.22 -4.17
CA GLU A 156 6.57 -9.51 -4.68
C GLU A 156 6.54 -9.66 -6.21
N ALA A 157 7.60 -9.24 -6.87
CA ALA A 157 7.91 -9.56 -8.26
C ALA A 157 9.40 -9.39 -8.48
N ASP A 158 9.96 -10.13 -9.43
CA ASP A 158 11.38 -10.08 -9.75
C ASP A 158 11.81 -8.67 -10.23
N ALA A 159 13.04 -8.31 -9.93
CA ALA A 159 13.52 -6.94 -10.16
C ALA A 159 13.50 -6.52 -11.63
N ASP A 160 13.79 -7.45 -12.54
CA ASP A 160 13.74 -7.25 -13.99
C ASP A 160 12.31 -7.03 -14.48
N GLU A 161 11.34 -7.81 -14.02
CA GLU A 161 9.92 -7.56 -14.33
C GLU A 161 9.45 -6.21 -13.79
N ARG A 162 9.84 -5.86 -12.57
CA ARG A 162 9.46 -4.61 -11.95
C ARG A 162 9.99 -3.40 -12.72
N ILE A 163 11.25 -3.43 -13.14
CA ILE A 163 11.83 -2.32 -13.91
C ILE A 163 11.19 -2.17 -15.30
N LEU A 164 10.95 -3.29 -16.00
CA LEU A 164 10.28 -3.25 -17.31
C LEU A 164 8.86 -2.66 -17.21
N ARG A 165 8.07 -3.08 -16.23
CA ARG A 165 6.73 -2.53 -15.97
C ARG A 165 6.79 -1.05 -15.60
N ARG A 166 7.78 -0.62 -14.80
CA ARG A 166 7.99 0.78 -14.43
C ARG A 166 8.32 1.64 -15.67
N VAL A 167 9.27 1.20 -16.50
CA VAL A 167 9.66 1.93 -17.71
C VAL A 167 8.44 2.11 -18.62
N ILE A 168 7.71 1.04 -18.91
CA ILE A 168 6.52 1.12 -19.76
C ILE A 168 5.49 2.11 -19.21
N ARG A 169 5.18 2.03 -17.92
CA ARG A 169 4.23 2.94 -17.27
C ARG A 169 4.70 4.39 -17.30
N ASP A 170 5.94 4.64 -16.86
CA ASP A 170 6.44 6.00 -16.69
C ASP A 170 6.60 6.72 -18.05
N VAL A 171 6.96 5.99 -19.11
CA VAL A 171 7.01 6.53 -20.47
C VAL A 171 5.61 6.75 -21.05
N LYS A 172 4.71 5.74 -20.98
CA LYS A 172 3.40 5.81 -21.65
C LYS A 172 2.39 6.67 -20.91
N GLU A 173 2.37 6.62 -19.57
CA GLU A 173 1.32 7.23 -18.76
C GLU A 173 1.76 8.54 -18.09
N ARG A 174 3.08 8.72 -17.87
CA ARG A 174 3.63 9.88 -17.18
C ARG A 174 4.48 10.79 -18.09
N GLY A 175 4.61 10.44 -19.38
CA GLY A 175 5.33 11.24 -20.36
C GLY A 175 6.82 11.42 -20.11
N ARG A 176 7.44 10.49 -19.37
CA ARG A 176 8.87 10.56 -19.03
C ARG A 176 9.73 9.98 -20.15
N ASP A 177 10.95 10.47 -20.30
CA ASP A 177 11.95 9.86 -21.17
C ASP A 177 12.57 8.61 -20.53
N ILE A 178 13.03 7.68 -21.37
CA ILE A 178 13.58 6.39 -20.92
C ILE A 178 14.86 6.58 -20.12
N GLU A 179 15.76 7.46 -20.57
CA GLU A 179 17.05 7.72 -19.96
C GLU A 179 16.86 8.23 -18.53
N GLY A 180 15.97 9.20 -18.32
CA GLY A 180 15.64 9.73 -17.00
C GLY A 180 14.98 8.71 -16.07
N VAL A 181 14.16 7.79 -16.61
CA VAL A 181 13.57 6.70 -15.81
C VAL A 181 14.65 5.71 -15.37
N VAL A 182 15.60 5.34 -16.26
CA VAL A 182 16.69 4.42 -15.96
C VAL A 182 17.66 5.04 -14.96
N GLU A 183 18.06 6.30 -15.16
CA GLU A 183 18.95 7.02 -14.24
C GLU A 183 18.34 7.09 -12.84
N GLN A 184 17.09 7.55 -12.73
CA GLN A 184 16.40 7.59 -11.43
C GLN A 184 16.30 6.22 -10.79
N TYR A 185 16.04 5.17 -11.57
CA TYR A 185 15.97 3.82 -11.03
C TYR A 185 17.29 3.38 -10.41
N LEU A 186 18.40 3.61 -11.10
CA LEU A 186 19.72 3.18 -10.65
C LEU A 186 20.22 4.01 -9.46
N THR A 187 20.01 5.33 -9.50
CA THR A 187 20.56 6.25 -8.50
C THR A 187 19.71 6.37 -7.25
N THR A 188 18.39 6.22 -7.36
CA THR A 188 17.45 6.49 -6.27
C THR A 188 16.58 5.27 -5.93
N VAL A 189 15.77 4.81 -6.89
CA VAL A 189 14.71 3.82 -6.61
C VAL A 189 15.28 2.48 -6.14
N LYS A 190 16.31 1.98 -6.82
CA LYS A 190 16.94 0.70 -6.48
C LYS A 190 17.61 0.72 -5.10
N PRO A 191 18.45 1.73 -4.75
CA PRO A 191 18.98 1.84 -3.39
C PRO A 191 17.90 1.93 -2.32
N MET A 192 16.88 2.78 -2.52
CA MET A 192 15.79 2.95 -1.54
C MET A 192 14.93 1.69 -1.40
N HIS A 193 14.74 0.95 -2.49
CA HIS A 193 14.05 -0.34 -2.44
C HIS A 193 14.73 -1.31 -1.47
N TYR A 194 16.06 -1.47 -1.57
CA TYR A 194 16.79 -2.39 -0.69
C TYR A 194 16.94 -1.87 0.74
N LEU A 195 16.91 -0.55 0.95
CA LEU A 195 17.02 0.03 2.29
C LEU A 195 15.68 0.02 3.04
N TYR A 196 14.58 0.34 2.37
CA TYR A 196 13.32 0.65 3.04
C TYR A 196 12.14 -0.24 2.62
N VAL A 197 12.14 -0.81 1.42
CA VAL A 197 10.99 -1.58 0.91
C VAL A 197 11.20 -3.08 1.13
N GLU A 198 12.29 -3.64 0.59
CA GLU A 198 12.57 -5.07 0.66
C GLU A 198 12.62 -5.63 2.09
N PRO A 199 13.24 -4.96 3.09
CA PRO A 199 13.26 -5.47 4.45
C PRO A 199 11.87 -5.64 5.06
N THR A 200 10.88 -4.84 4.62
CA THR A 200 9.51 -4.89 5.14
C THR A 200 8.74 -6.14 4.74
N ARG A 201 9.24 -6.88 3.74
CA ARG A 201 8.71 -8.18 3.35
C ARG A 201 8.61 -9.14 4.54
N SER A 202 9.57 -9.08 5.45
CA SER A 202 9.60 -9.91 6.67
C SER A 202 8.51 -9.56 7.69
N THR A 203 7.94 -8.36 7.61
CA THR A 203 6.88 -7.89 8.50
C THR A 203 5.47 -8.16 7.96
N ALA A 204 5.36 -8.64 6.72
CA ALA A 204 4.08 -8.96 6.11
C ALA A 204 3.50 -10.28 6.66
N ASP A 205 2.18 -10.32 6.82
CA ASP A 205 1.46 -11.54 7.18
C ASP A 205 1.31 -12.47 5.97
N ILE A 206 1.24 -11.89 4.75
CA ILE A 206 1.09 -12.61 3.47
C ILE A 206 2.04 -12.01 2.45
N VAL A 207 2.81 -12.87 1.78
CA VAL A 207 3.60 -12.49 0.59
C VAL A 207 2.96 -13.13 -0.63
N ILE A 208 2.62 -12.33 -1.63
CA ILE A 208 2.04 -12.79 -2.89
C ILE A 208 2.97 -12.48 -4.06
N ASN A 209 3.20 -13.47 -4.91
CA ASN A 209 4.00 -13.33 -6.11
C ASN A 209 3.12 -12.78 -7.25
N SER A 210 3.33 -11.54 -7.64
CA SER A 210 2.57 -10.81 -8.65
C SER A 210 1.16 -10.35 -8.22
N GLY A 211 0.85 -9.08 -8.49
CA GLY A 211 -0.49 -8.52 -8.29
C GLY A 211 -1.59 -9.11 -9.19
N MET A 212 -1.21 -9.98 -10.12
CA MET A 212 -2.16 -10.72 -10.99
C MET A 212 -2.43 -12.14 -10.49
N ASN A 213 -1.84 -12.58 -9.38
CA ASN A 213 -2.06 -13.91 -8.82
C ASN A 213 -3.55 -14.12 -8.46
N SER A 214 -4.25 -14.93 -9.23
CA SER A 214 -5.69 -15.17 -9.06
C SER A 214 -6.01 -15.92 -7.76
N THR A 215 -5.19 -16.87 -7.35
CA THR A 215 -5.41 -17.61 -6.10
C THR A 215 -5.25 -16.72 -4.90
N ALA A 216 -4.20 -15.89 -4.86
CA ALA A 216 -4.02 -14.90 -3.78
C ALA A 216 -5.16 -13.87 -3.77
N PHE A 217 -5.62 -13.45 -4.95
CA PHE A 217 -6.76 -12.55 -5.06
C PHE A 217 -8.02 -13.15 -4.43
N GLU A 218 -8.40 -14.38 -4.80
CA GLU A 218 -9.58 -15.05 -4.25
C GLU A 218 -9.48 -15.26 -2.73
N LEU A 219 -8.30 -15.57 -2.20
CA LEU A 219 -8.10 -15.70 -0.75
C LEU A 219 -8.35 -14.38 -0.02
N VAL A 220 -7.78 -13.28 -0.51
CA VAL A 220 -7.97 -11.94 0.10
C VAL A 220 -9.39 -11.45 -0.10
N LYS A 221 -9.98 -11.64 -1.29
CA LYS A 221 -11.39 -11.36 -1.57
C LYS A 221 -12.32 -12.06 -0.59
N ASN A 222 -12.17 -13.37 -0.41
CA ASN A 222 -13.00 -14.13 0.53
C ASN A 222 -12.79 -13.68 1.99
N THR A 223 -11.59 -13.22 2.34
CA THR A 223 -11.32 -12.64 3.66
C THR A 223 -12.05 -11.32 3.85
N ILE A 224 -12.00 -10.43 2.86
CA ILE A 224 -12.73 -9.16 2.88
C ILE A 224 -14.24 -9.42 2.96
N GLN A 225 -14.77 -10.34 2.14
CA GLN A 225 -16.19 -10.69 2.16
C GLN A 225 -16.64 -11.14 3.57
N LYS A 226 -15.89 -12.02 4.21
CA LYS A 226 -16.18 -12.46 5.60
C LYS A 226 -16.15 -11.29 6.59
N ILE A 227 -15.23 -10.33 6.44
CA ILE A 227 -15.20 -9.14 7.27
C ILE A 227 -16.45 -8.30 7.03
N LEU A 228 -16.86 -8.11 5.78
CA LEU A 228 -18.06 -7.35 5.44
C LEU A 228 -19.34 -8.00 5.96
N ASP A 229 -19.42 -9.33 5.90
CA ASP A 229 -20.59 -10.12 6.31
C ASP A 229 -20.66 -10.33 7.84
N SER A 230 -19.57 -10.09 8.58
CA SER A 230 -19.61 -10.22 10.06
C SER A 230 -20.53 -9.17 10.64
N GLU A 231 -21.52 -9.57 11.43
CA GLU A 231 -22.37 -8.66 12.22
C GLU A 231 -21.51 -7.89 13.24
N GLU A 232 -21.85 -6.62 13.50
CA GLU A 232 -21.21 -5.76 14.51
C GLU A 232 -21.46 -6.24 15.96
#